data_0793cf141b8be6c2af20ff1abbae417a
#
_entry.id   0793cf141b8be6c2af20ff1abbae417a
#
_cell.length_a   1.000
_cell.length_b   1.000
_cell.length_c   1.000
_cell.angle_alpha   90.00
_cell.angle_beta   90.00
_cell.angle_gamma   90.00
#
_symmetry.space_group_name_H-M   'P 1'
#
loop_
_entity.id
_entity.type
_entity.pdbx_description
1 polymer ?
#
loop_
_entity_poly.entity_id
_entity_poly.type
_entity_poly.pdbx_seq_one_letter_code
_entity_poly.pdbx_strand_id
1 'polypeptide(L)'
;MKHVPALLTAIALAATPPAFAEEEESTSPTRTTAPDTDSCPHSLVPEEPTTTSERLAPGQEAPTPLPAVEGAACGVTAPSGFRLNKDVVASAWMVSDLDTGEIIAMKDPNGRYRPASIIKALLALVVIEELPLDQRITATLDDASVEGSAVGLGPDGVYTVEQLLQGLLMASGNDAAHALAQAVGGDEEALKKVNAKAQEIGTRSTVAASYSGLDAAGMSTSAADISLIYRAAFANDTFARIVDTEHVEFPGWGEMPGYELWNDNGLFLNDPDGIGGKTGYTEDAHHTFVGAINRNGRRLQAVLLDTTVEHGFRAWEQAQMLLHEASDVRPGDGVGHLDDFAAGKEEPSESALTSPVPTTPSAPATSEATAGSSSFGNSQGWIGWLVAGLVALLVVVIATFSLLRR
;
A
#
# COMPACT_ATOMS: atom_id res chain seq x y z
N MET A 1 -41.97 42.46 -67.96
CA MET A 1 -40.87 41.78 -67.27
C MET A 1 -41.13 41.97 -65.78
N LYS A 2 -41.58 40.87 -65.11
CA LYS A 2 -41.97 40.93 -63.70
C LYS A 2 -40.86 40.27 -62.86
N HIS A 3 -40.24 41.05 -61.98
CA HIS A 3 -39.28 40.51 -61.01
C HIS A 3 -40.01 39.86 -59.83
N VAL A 4 -39.64 38.61 -59.52
CA VAL A 4 -40.08 37.92 -58.34
C VAL A 4 -38.89 37.93 -57.34
N PRO A 5 -39.05 38.39 -56.10
CA PRO A 5 -37.99 38.29 -55.11
C PRO A 5 -38.03 36.90 -54.44
N ALA A 6 -36.89 36.21 -54.40
CA ALA A 6 -36.71 34.99 -53.66
C ALA A 6 -36.52 35.29 -52.17
N LEU A 7 -37.36 34.74 -51.32
CA LEU A 7 -37.30 34.83 -49.85
C LEU A 7 -36.36 33.73 -49.35
N LEU A 8 -35.19 34.11 -48.88
CA LEU A 8 -34.24 33.22 -48.19
C LEU A 8 -34.62 33.14 -46.71
N THR A 9 -35.20 32.03 -46.28
CA THR A 9 -35.46 31.76 -44.87
C THR A 9 -34.20 31.16 -44.27
N ALA A 10 -33.52 31.90 -43.44
CA ALA A 10 -32.37 31.43 -42.62
C ALA A 10 -32.91 30.68 -41.40
N ILE A 11 -32.70 29.38 -41.35
CA ILE A 11 -32.93 28.57 -40.16
C ILE A 11 -31.69 28.69 -39.25
N ALA A 12 -31.82 29.45 -38.17
CA ALA A 12 -30.82 29.49 -37.11
C ALA A 12 -30.96 28.23 -36.24
N LEU A 13 -30.06 27.28 -36.41
CA LEU A 13 -29.87 26.20 -35.44
C LEU A 13 -29.20 26.81 -34.19
N ALA A 14 -29.95 26.91 -33.11
CA ALA A 14 -29.41 27.19 -31.78
C ALA A 14 -28.70 25.96 -31.29
N ALA A 15 -27.37 25.92 -31.39
CA ALA A 15 -26.56 24.93 -30.72
C ALA A 15 -26.50 25.32 -29.22
N THR A 16 -27.21 24.53 -28.38
CA THR A 16 -27.00 24.56 -26.94
C THR A 16 -25.62 23.97 -26.65
N PRO A 17 -24.74 24.66 -25.89
CA PRO A 17 -23.49 24.07 -25.48
C PRO A 17 -23.78 22.83 -24.60
N PRO A 18 -22.97 21.75 -24.70
CA PRO A 18 -23.09 20.64 -23.74
C PRO A 18 -22.86 21.20 -22.35
N ALA A 19 -23.79 20.90 -21.44
CA ALA A 19 -23.57 21.09 -20.02
C ALA A 19 -22.38 20.21 -19.63
N PHE A 20 -21.23 20.83 -19.36
CA PHE A 20 -20.18 20.15 -18.62
C PHE A 20 -20.81 19.85 -17.26
N ALA A 21 -20.91 18.56 -16.90
CA ALA A 21 -21.11 18.18 -15.54
C ALA A 21 -19.93 18.81 -14.77
N GLU A 22 -20.22 19.72 -13.85
CA GLU A 22 -19.26 20.08 -12.80
C GLU A 22 -18.97 18.75 -12.09
N GLU A 23 -17.73 18.22 -12.26
CA GLU A 23 -17.20 17.28 -11.31
C GLU A 23 -17.29 17.99 -9.96
N GLU A 24 -18.15 17.50 -9.07
CA GLU A 24 -18.10 17.89 -7.67
C GLU A 24 -16.70 17.54 -7.19
N GLU A 25 -15.83 18.54 -7.08
CA GLU A 25 -14.60 18.43 -6.31
C GLU A 25 -15.03 17.91 -4.94
N SER A 26 -14.75 16.62 -4.69
CA SER A 26 -14.86 16.02 -3.38
C SER A 26 -13.89 16.76 -2.46
N THR A 27 -14.35 17.84 -1.86
CA THR A 27 -13.60 18.52 -0.82
C THR A 27 -13.65 17.62 0.41
N SER A 28 -12.68 16.74 0.54
CA SER A 28 -12.42 16.08 1.81
C SER A 28 -12.34 17.17 2.88
N PRO A 29 -13.05 17.02 4.01
CA PRO A 29 -13.07 18.06 5.03
C PRO A 29 -11.65 18.27 5.54
N THR A 30 -11.17 19.52 5.51
CA THR A 30 -9.85 19.90 6.01
C THR A 30 -9.75 19.52 7.49
N ARG A 31 -8.96 18.49 7.81
CA ARG A 31 -8.76 18.00 9.16
C ARG A 31 -7.60 18.74 9.82
N THR A 32 -7.91 19.57 10.81
CA THR A 32 -6.92 20.38 11.54
C THR A 32 -6.69 19.90 12.99
N THR A 33 -7.43 18.88 13.42
CA THR A 33 -7.31 18.27 14.75
C THR A 33 -7.33 16.75 14.62
N ALA A 34 -6.61 16.07 15.52
CA ALA A 34 -6.63 14.62 15.56
C ALA A 34 -8.04 14.10 15.88
N PRO A 35 -8.54 13.05 15.21
CA PRO A 35 -9.80 12.41 15.55
C PRO A 35 -9.80 11.86 16.98
N ASP A 36 -10.98 11.86 17.59
CA ASP A 36 -11.18 11.17 18.86
C ASP A 36 -11.32 9.66 18.62
N THR A 37 -10.41 8.89 19.20
CA THR A 37 -10.38 7.44 19.07
C THR A 37 -10.62 6.71 20.40
N ASP A 38 -11.07 7.41 21.46
CA ASP A 38 -11.27 6.85 22.79
C ASP A 38 -12.30 5.71 22.84
N SER A 39 -13.21 5.67 21.85
CA SER A 39 -14.21 4.61 21.70
C SER A 39 -13.78 3.43 20.82
N CYS A 40 -12.52 3.38 20.33
CA CYS A 40 -12.03 2.40 19.35
C CYS A 40 -12.93 2.28 18.10
N PRO A 41 -13.19 3.37 17.36
CA PRO A 41 -14.13 3.37 16.23
C PRO A 41 -13.75 2.38 15.13
N HIS A 42 -12.47 2.09 14.98
CA HIS A 42 -11.90 1.24 13.92
C HIS A 42 -11.40 -0.12 14.43
N SER A 43 -12.03 -0.69 15.47
CA SER A 43 -11.58 -1.96 16.06
C SER A 43 -11.69 -3.18 15.14
N LEU A 44 -12.57 -3.15 14.12
CA LEU A 44 -12.82 -4.27 13.20
C LEU A 44 -12.39 -4.00 11.76
N VAL A 45 -12.67 -2.81 11.25
CA VAL A 45 -12.44 -2.41 9.86
C VAL A 45 -11.97 -0.96 9.80
N PRO A 46 -11.22 -0.56 8.76
CA PRO A 46 -10.96 0.84 8.47
C PRO A 46 -12.27 1.63 8.26
N GLU A 47 -12.18 2.95 8.26
CA GLU A 47 -13.27 3.83 7.83
C GLU A 47 -13.74 3.45 6.41
N GLU A 48 -15.03 3.66 6.11
CA GLU A 48 -15.57 3.42 4.78
C GLU A 48 -14.79 4.23 3.73
N PRO A 49 -14.40 3.61 2.59
CA PRO A 49 -13.65 4.30 1.56
C PRO A 49 -14.47 5.42 0.91
N THR A 50 -13.83 6.55 0.63
CA THR A 50 -14.45 7.67 -0.09
C THR A 50 -14.46 7.44 -1.59
N THR A 51 -13.56 6.58 -2.09
CA THR A 51 -13.44 6.22 -3.50
C THR A 51 -14.14 4.90 -3.85
N THR A 52 -13.96 4.44 -5.06
CA THR A 52 -14.47 3.14 -5.51
C THR A 52 -13.40 2.05 -5.56
N SER A 53 -12.23 2.31 -4.99
CA SER A 53 -11.04 1.44 -5.00
C SER A 53 -11.33 0.05 -4.43
N GLU A 54 -12.15 -0.04 -3.41
CA GLU A 54 -12.52 -1.29 -2.73
C GLU A 54 -13.83 -1.92 -3.26
N ARG A 55 -14.37 -1.38 -4.36
CA ARG A 55 -15.61 -1.92 -4.93
C ARG A 55 -15.38 -3.33 -5.48
N LEU A 56 -16.14 -4.27 -4.93
CA LEU A 56 -16.11 -5.65 -5.37
C LEU A 56 -16.85 -5.82 -6.72
N ALA A 57 -16.38 -6.75 -7.54
CA ALA A 57 -17.09 -7.14 -8.73
C ALA A 57 -18.44 -7.82 -8.38
N PRO A 58 -19.45 -7.76 -9.25
CA PRO A 58 -20.73 -8.39 -9.00
C PRO A 58 -20.58 -9.90 -8.68
N GLY A 59 -21.10 -10.32 -7.53
CA GLY A 59 -21.04 -11.70 -7.06
C GLY A 59 -19.80 -12.07 -6.24
N GLN A 60 -18.88 -11.13 -6.01
CA GLN A 60 -17.81 -11.31 -5.04
C GLN A 60 -18.31 -10.97 -3.64
N GLU A 61 -17.88 -11.74 -2.64
CA GLU A 61 -18.15 -11.48 -1.22
C GLU A 61 -17.02 -10.62 -0.63
N ALA A 62 -17.38 -9.73 0.30
CA ALA A 62 -16.40 -8.95 1.03
C ALA A 62 -15.50 -9.88 1.86
N PRO A 63 -14.19 -9.64 1.89
CA PRO A 63 -13.29 -10.39 2.77
C PRO A 63 -13.75 -10.29 4.23
N THR A 64 -13.71 -11.42 4.95
CA THR A 64 -14.04 -11.43 6.38
C THR A 64 -12.94 -10.71 7.16
N PRO A 65 -13.25 -9.66 7.95
CA PRO A 65 -12.25 -9.00 8.77
C PRO A 65 -11.63 -9.93 9.80
N LEU A 66 -10.37 -9.70 10.14
CA LEU A 66 -9.76 -10.37 11.29
C LEU A 66 -10.52 -10.01 12.59
N PRO A 67 -10.54 -10.88 13.62
CA PRO A 67 -11.16 -10.56 14.90
C PRO A 67 -10.58 -9.30 15.53
N ALA A 68 -11.39 -8.53 16.26
CA ALA A 68 -10.90 -7.40 17.04
C ALA A 68 -9.86 -7.86 18.08
N VAL A 69 -8.88 -7.01 18.37
CA VAL A 69 -7.89 -7.28 19.43
C VAL A 69 -8.58 -7.01 20.79
N GLU A 70 -8.73 -8.05 21.61
CA GLU A 70 -9.35 -7.92 22.94
C GLU A 70 -8.48 -7.09 23.89
N GLY A 71 -9.11 -6.23 24.68
CA GLY A 71 -8.41 -5.37 25.64
C GLY A 71 -7.55 -4.29 25.00
N ALA A 72 -7.81 -3.97 23.71
CA ALA A 72 -7.07 -2.95 22.98
C ALA A 72 -7.13 -1.59 23.70
N ALA A 73 -5.98 -0.89 23.77
CA ALA A 73 -5.95 0.51 24.15
C ALA A 73 -6.54 1.34 23.01
N CYS A 74 -7.35 2.34 23.36
CA CYS A 74 -7.87 3.35 22.44
C CYS A 74 -7.39 4.72 22.91
N GLY A 75 -7.54 5.74 22.08
CA GLY A 75 -7.07 7.08 22.45
C GLY A 75 -5.56 7.13 22.69
N VAL A 76 -5.11 8.14 23.43
CA VAL A 76 -3.68 8.41 23.69
C VAL A 76 -3.24 7.74 24.99
N THR A 77 -2.14 6.97 24.89
CA THR A 77 -1.42 6.44 26.04
C THR A 77 0.04 6.91 25.97
N ALA A 78 0.47 7.65 26.98
CA ALA A 78 1.81 8.24 27.06
C ALA A 78 2.29 8.34 28.51
N PRO A 79 3.62 8.38 28.77
CA PRO A 79 4.14 8.56 30.10
C PRO A 79 3.85 9.96 30.66
N SER A 80 3.86 10.08 31.98
CA SER A 80 3.66 11.38 32.64
C SER A 80 4.69 12.41 32.15
N GLY A 81 4.20 13.56 31.72
CA GLY A 81 5.02 14.65 31.20
C GLY A 81 5.29 14.62 29.69
N PHE A 82 4.86 13.59 28.98
CA PHE A 82 4.89 13.58 27.52
C PHE A 82 3.95 14.65 26.96
N ARG A 83 4.47 15.53 26.10
CA ARG A 83 3.74 16.66 25.55
C ARG A 83 3.39 16.40 24.09
N LEU A 84 2.23 15.81 23.87
CA LEU A 84 1.73 15.62 22.51
C LEU A 84 1.52 16.99 21.83
N ASN A 85 2.22 17.21 20.72
CA ASN A 85 2.03 18.41 19.92
C ASN A 85 0.64 18.35 19.25
N LYS A 86 -0.13 19.46 19.37
CA LYS A 86 -1.47 19.59 18.78
C LYS A 86 -1.51 19.46 17.25
N ASP A 87 -0.37 19.68 16.60
CA ASP A 87 -0.21 19.58 15.16
C ASP A 87 0.06 18.13 14.66
N VAL A 88 0.09 17.16 15.57
CA VAL A 88 0.02 15.73 15.25
C VAL A 88 -1.47 15.37 15.11
N VAL A 89 -1.95 15.29 13.87
CA VAL A 89 -3.38 15.09 13.56
C VAL A 89 -3.71 13.69 13.06
N ALA A 90 -2.77 12.75 13.16
CA ALA A 90 -2.97 11.34 12.80
C ALA A 90 -4.06 10.69 13.66
N SER A 91 -4.85 9.81 13.03
CA SER A 91 -5.87 9.01 13.74
C SER A 91 -5.22 7.97 14.64
N ALA A 92 -4.18 7.29 14.16
CA ALA A 92 -3.40 6.37 14.97
C ALA A 92 -1.90 6.62 14.77
N TRP A 93 -1.13 6.39 15.85
CA TRP A 93 0.31 6.47 15.81
C TRP A 93 0.95 5.68 16.96
N MET A 94 2.21 5.30 16.77
CA MET A 94 3.03 4.68 17.81
C MET A 94 4.48 5.12 17.68
N VAL A 95 5.10 5.43 18.83
CA VAL A 95 6.54 5.63 18.90
C VAL A 95 7.14 4.51 19.75
N SER A 96 8.12 3.82 19.19
CA SER A 96 8.80 2.72 19.86
C SER A 96 10.30 2.70 19.59
N ASP A 97 11.01 2.07 20.49
CA ASP A 97 12.45 1.82 20.38
C ASP A 97 12.69 0.58 19.50
N LEU A 98 13.46 0.75 18.43
CA LEU A 98 13.74 -0.31 17.46
C LEU A 98 14.55 -1.46 18.06
N ASP A 99 15.43 -1.17 19.01
CA ASP A 99 16.34 -2.17 19.58
C ASP A 99 15.68 -2.94 20.71
N THR A 100 15.09 -2.21 21.66
CA THR A 100 14.48 -2.83 22.84
C THR A 100 13.03 -3.28 22.61
N GLY A 101 12.29 -2.62 21.72
CA GLY A 101 10.85 -2.81 21.56
C GLY A 101 10.01 -2.05 22.58
N GLU A 102 10.62 -1.19 23.43
CA GLU A 102 9.89 -0.33 24.34
C GLU A 102 8.96 0.61 23.59
N ILE A 103 7.69 0.67 23.96
CA ILE A 103 6.72 1.63 23.43
C ILE A 103 6.77 2.87 24.31
N ILE A 104 7.14 4.01 23.69
CA ILE A 104 7.25 5.27 24.41
C ILE A 104 5.90 5.93 24.59
N ALA A 105 5.14 6.03 23.51
CA ALA A 105 3.79 6.58 23.52
C ALA A 105 3.00 6.05 22.28
N MET A 106 1.69 6.06 22.38
CA MET A 106 0.83 5.55 21.30
C MET A 106 -0.55 6.20 21.33
N LYS A 107 -1.25 6.13 20.21
CA LYS A 107 -2.66 6.47 20.05
C LYS A 107 -3.32 5.44 19.16
N ASP A 108 -4.44 4.88 19.61
CA ASP A 108 -5.25 3.87 18.91
C ASP A 108 -4.40 2.76 18.24
N PRO A 109 -3.49 2.11 19.00
CA PRO A 109 -2.47 1.24 18.46
C PRO A 109 -3.00 0.03 17.70
N ASN A 110 -4.23 -0.44 18.02
CA ASN A 110 -4.88 -1.59 17.40
C ASN A 110 -6.02 -1.22 16.44
N GLY A 111 -6.32 0.07 16.30
CA GLY A 111 -7.28 0.56 15.31
C GLY A 111 -6.86 0.16 13.90
N ARG A 112 -7.83 -0.19 13.06
CA ARG A 112 -7.58 -0.63 11.69
C ARG A 112 -7.64 0.53 10.73
N TYR A 113 -6.58 0.63 9.95
CA TYR A 113 -6.38 1.68 8.96
C TYR A 113 -5.77 1.09 7.70
N ARG A 114 -5.87 1.80 6.58
CA ARG A 114 -5.19 1.44 5.34
C ARG A 114 -3.73 1.83 5.42
N PRO A 115 -2.79 0.94 5.03
CA PRO A 115 -1.36 1.23 5.14
C PRO A 115 -0.83 2.13 4.04
N ALA A 116 -1.48 2.20 2.88
CA ALA A 116 -0.85 2.71 1.67
C ALA A 116 0.53 2.06 1.44
N SER A 117 1.48 2.79 0.83
CA SER A 117 2.78 2.24 0.45
C SER A 117 3.72 1.87 1.59
N ILE A 118 3.38 2.14 2.87
CA ILE A 118 4.24 1.67 3.96
C ILE A 118 4.21 0.14 4.11
N ILE A 119 3.20 -0.55 3.55
CA ILE A 119 3.14 -2.02 3.51
C ILE A 119 4.23 -2.66 2.63
N LYS A 120 4.84 -1.91 1.71
CA LYS A 120 5.94 -2.36 0.84
C LYS A 120 7.14 -2.91 1.60
N ALA A 121 7.28 -2.57 2.88
CA ALA A 121 8.30 -3.16 3.76
C ALA A 121 8.17 -4.69 3.85
N LEU A 122 6.95 -5.22 3.84
CA LEU A 122 6.73 -6.68 3.84
C LEU A 122 7.22 -7.31 2.53
N LEU A 123 6.90 -6.73 1.38
CA LEU A 123 7.41 -7.22 0.10
C LEU A 123 8.95 -7.15 0.07
N ALA A 124 9.53 -6.05 0.55
CA ALA A 124 10.98 -5.91 0.63
C ALA A 124 11.62 -7.03 1.47
N LEU A 125 11.05 -7.35 2.64
CA LEU A 125 11.55 -8.45 3.49
C LEU A 125 11.48 -9.81 2.78
N VAL A 126 10.36 -10.12 2.13
CA VAL A 126 10.21 -11.35 1.34
C VAL A 126 11.26 -11.43 0.24
N VAL A 127 11.45 -10.35 -0.52
CA VAL A 127 12.42 -10.29 -1.62
C VAL A 127 13.85 -10.45 -1.13
N ILE A 128 14.24 -9.77 -0.04
CA ILE A 128 15.60 -9.85 0.51
C ILE A 128 15.92 -11.26 1.01
N GLU A 129 14.93 -11.99 1.52
CA GLU A 129 15.11 -13.36 2.00
C GLU A 129 15.18 -14.39 0.85
N GLU A 130 14.47 -14.16 -0.24
CA GLU A 130 14.33 -15.18 -1.30
C GLU A 130 15.25 -14.95 -2.51
N LEU A 131 15.65 -13.71 -2.79
CA LEU A 131 16.38 -13.39 -4.02
C LEU A 131 17.79 -12.83 -3.75
N PRO A 132 18.80 -13.29 -4.51
CA PRO A 132 20.12 -12.63 -4.50
C PRO A 132 20.00 -11.18 -4.96
N LEU A 133 20.65 -10.25 -4.26
CA LEU A 133 20.59 -8.81 -4.56
C LEU A 133 21.15 -8.45 -5.96
N ASP A 134 22.10 -9.23 -6.46
CA ASP A 134 22.72 -9.07 -7.79
C ASP A 134 21.96 -9.81 -8.91
N GLN A 135 20.89 -10.57 -8.57
CA GLN A 135 20.04 -11.20 -9.58
C GLN A 135 19.45 -10.14 -10.50
N ARG A 136 19.52 -10.40 -11.81
CA ARG A 136 19.01 -9.49 -12.84
C ARG A 136 17.59 -9.87 -13.22
N ILE A 137 16.72 -8.87 -13.24
CA ILE A 137 15.31 -8.98 -13.63
C ILE A 137 15.13 -8.12 -14.88
N THR A 138 14.51 -8.67 -15.92
CA THR A 138 14.13 -7.93 -17.12
C THR A 138 12.70 -7.45 -16.93
N ALA A 139 12.50 -6.14 -16.92
CA ALA A 139 11.18 -5.55 -16.79
C ALA A 139 10.32 -5.79 -18.04
N THR A 140 9.04 -6.00 -17.83
CA THR A 140 8.03 -6.21 -18.86
C THR A 140 7.24 -4.93 -19.13
N LEU A 141 6.40 -4.94 -20.16
CA LEU A 141 5.43 -3.87 -20.39
C LEU A 141 4.41 -3.78 -19.24
N ASP A 142 4.04 -4.92 -18.67
CA ASP A 142 3.08 -4.97 -17.55
C ASP A 142 3.68 -4.29 -16.31
N ASP A 143 4.98 -4.52 -16.00
CA ASP A 143 5.68 -3.81 -14.92
C ASP A 143 5.67 -2.28 -15.14
N ALA A 144 5.97 -1.84 -16.37
CA ALA A 144 6.03 -0.43 -16.72
C ALA A 144 4.66 0.27 -16.76
N SER A 145 3.56 -0.51 -16.78
CA SER A 145 2.19 0.01 -16.93
C SER A 145 1.39 0.02 -15.62
N VAL A 146 2.02 -0.34 -14.50
CA VAL A 146 1.35 -0.38 -13.20
C VAL A 146 0.94 1.03 -12.75
N GLU A 147 -0.25 1.14 -12.19
CA GLU A 147 -0.81 2.39 -11.70
C GLU A 147 -0.07 2.91 -10.45
N GLY A 148 -0.06 4.23 -10.28
CA GLY A 148 0.47 4.94 -9.11
C GLY A 148 1.91 5.39 -9.25
N SER A 149 2.64 5.48 -8.12
CA SER A 149 4.04 5.92 -8.12
C SER A 149 4.92 4.96 -8.92
N ALA A 150 5.81 5.48 -9.75
CA ALA A 150 6.71 4.68 -10.58
C ALA A 150 8.12 5.26 -10.56
N VAL A 151 9.13 4.38 -10.64
CA VAL A 151 10.53 4.77 -10.87
C VAL A 151 10.88 4.76 -12.36
N GLY A 152 9.92 4.45 -13.23
CA GLY A 152 10.10 4.50 -14.68
C GLY A 152 10.83 3.29 -15.24
N LEU A 153 10.50 2.09 -14.77
CA LEU A 153 10.94 0.87 -15.43
C LEU A 153 10.42 0.86 -16.88
N GLY A 154 11.24 0.39 -17.80
CA GLY A 154 10.81 0.26 -19.19
C GLY A 154 10.88 -1.18 -19.69
N PRO A 155 10.05 -1.54 -20.70
CA PRO A 155 10.10 -2.86 -21.29
C PRO A 155 11.50 -3.22 -21.76
N ASP A 156 11.93 -4.45 -21.48
CA ASP A 156 13.29 -4.97 -21.77
C ASP A 156 14.42 -4.29 -20.97
N GLY A 157 14.11 -3.34 -20.09
CA GLY A 157 15.06 -2.77 -19.12
C GLY A 157 15.53 -3.85 -18.14
N VAL A 158 16.81 -3.86 -17.82
CA VAL A 158 17.40 -4.90 -16.95
C VAL A 158 17.92 -4.26 -15.67
N TYR A 159 17.37 -4.67 -14.55
CA TYR A 159 17.64 -4.14 -13.22
C TYR A 159 18.09 -5.26 -12.28
N THR A 160 18.93 -4.95 -11.31
CA THR A 160 19.20 -5.90 -10.22
C THR A 160 18.09 -5.87 -9.19
N VAL A 161 17.96 -6.94 -8.39
CA VAL A 161 17.03 -6.97 -7.24
C VAL A 161 17.31 -5.79 -6.30
N GLU A 162 18.58 -5.46 -6.05
CA GLU A 162 18.95 -4.31 -5.23
C GLU A 162 18.42 -2.98 -5.80
N GLN A 163 18.58 -2.75 -7.10
CA GLN A 163 18.06 -1.55 -7.77
C GLN A 163 16.55 -1.46 -7.69
N LEU A 164 15.84 -2.57 -7.87
CA LEU A 164 14.38 -2.61 -7.71
C LEU A 164 13.96 -2.38 -6.25
N LEU A 165 14.69 -2.90 -5.26
CA LEU A 165 14.47 -2.60 -3.84
C LEU A 165 14.72 -1.12 -3.53
N GLN A 166 15.73 -0.49 -4.14
CA GLN A 166 15.95 0.95 -4.04
C GLN A 166 14.75 1.73 -4.62
N GLY A 167 14.28 1.36 -5.79
CA GLY A 167 13.07 1.93 -6.39
C GLY A 167 11.82 1.76 -5.52
N LEU A 168 11.65 0.58 -4.93
CA LEU A 168 10.53 0.24 -4.03
C LEU A 168 10.54 1.07 -2.76
N LEU A 169 11.68 1.18 -2.09
CA LEU A 169 11.79 1.73 -0.73
C LEU A 169 12.07 3.23 -0.72
N MET A 170 12.92 3.73 -1.63
CA MET A 170 13.33 5.14 -1.67
C MET A 170 12.32 6.04 -2.38
N ALA A 171 11.66 5.54 -3.44
CA ALA A 171 10.72 6.33 -4.26
C ALA A 171 9.35 5.68 -4.43
N SER A 172 9.06 4.66 -3.66
CA SER A 172 7.72 4.03 -3.60
C SER A 172 7.22 3.42 -4.93
N GLY A 173 8.13 3.05 -5.87
CA GLY A 173 7.76 2.56 -7.20
C GLY A 173 6.86 1.33 -7.17
N ASN A 174 5.65 1.45 -7.75
CA ASN A 174 4.72 0.33 -7.93
C ASN A 174 5.19 -0.58 -9.08
N ASP A 175 5.83 -0.01 -10.10
CA ASP A 175 6.51 -0.74 -11.17
C ASP A 175 7.62 -1.64 -10.63
N ALA A 176 8.45 -1.13 -9.71
CA ALA A 176 9.46 -1.92 -9.01
C ALA A 176 8.82 -2.98 -8.11
N ALA A 177 7.71 -2.65 -7.42
CA ALA A 177 6.94 -3.61 -6.62
C ALA A 177 6.42 -4.77 -7.46
N HIS A 178 5.85 -4.48 -8.64
CA HIS A 178 5.32 -5.49 -9.54
C HIS A 178 6.44 -6.39 -10.10
N ALA A 179 7.53 -5.82 -10.60
CA ALA A 179 8.66 -6.59 -11.10
C ALA A 179 9.24 -7.54 -10.03
N LEU A 180 9.34 -7.07 -8.77
CA LEU A 180 9.78 -7.90 -7.65
C LEU A 180 8.75 -8.97 -7.29
N ALA A 181 7.46 -8.65 -7.31
CA ALA A 181 6.37 -9.61 -7.08
C ALA A 181 6.37 -10.72 -8.13
N GLN A 182 6.57 -10.37 -9.42
CA GLN A 182 6.72 -11.38 -10.47
C GLN A 182 7.93 -12.29 -10.22
N ALA A 183 9.06 -11.73 -9.75
CA ALA A 183 10.28 -12.49 -9.48
C ALA A 183 10.15 -13.46 -8.30
N VAL A 184 9.29 -13.19 -7.32
CA VAL A 184 9.03 -14.11 -6.19
C VAL A 184 7.86 -15.07 -6.44
N GLY A 185 7.33 -15.12 -7.68
CA GLY A 185 6.35 -16.14 -8.09
C GLY A 185 5.05 -15.62 -8.68
N GLY A 186 4.94 -14.32 -8.96
CA GLY A 186 3.74 -13.67 -9.51
C GLY A 186 2.85 -13.07 -8.42
N ASP A 187 1.82 -12.33 -8.85
CA ASP A 187 0.99 -11.52 -7.96
C ASP A 187 0.36 -12.30 -6.81
N GLU A 188 -0.25 -13.45 -7.11
CA GLU A 188 -0.93 -14.27 -6.11
C GLU A 188 0.05 -14.82 -5.08
N GLU A 189 1.19 -15.37 -5.53
CA GLU A 189 2.20 -15.94 -4.65
C GLU A 189 2.92 -14.85 -3.83
N ALA A 190 3.20 -13.69 -4.44
CA ALA A 190 3.78 -12.55 -3.75
C ALA A 190 2.85 -12.06 -2.63
N LEU A 191 1.55 -11.91 -2.91
CA LEU A 191 0.57 -11.50 -1.93
C LEU A 191 0.43 -12.50 -0.76
N LYS A 192 0.43 -13.80 -1.09
CA LYS A 192 0.43 -14.87 -0.08
C LYS A 192 1.69 -14.81 0.81
N LYS A 193 2.88 -14.63 0.23
CA LYS A 193 4.14 -14.51 0.96
C LYS A 193 4.19 -13.26 1.85
N VAL A 194 3.70 -12.12 1.35
CA VAL A 194 3.60 -10.87 2.11
C VAL A 194 2.70 -11.07 3.35
N ASN A 195 1.54 -11.69 3.19
CA ASN A 195 0.65 -11.98 4.33
C ASN A 195 1.26 -13.03 5.28
N ALA A 196 1.95 -14.05 4.76
CA ALA A 196 2.66 -15.01 5.59
C ALA A 196 3.80 -14.35 6.40
N LYS A 197 4.54 -13.41 5.80
CA LYS A 197 5.57 -12.63 6.49
C LYS A 197 4.97 -11.75 7.59
N ALA A 198 3.83 -11.11 7.36
CA ALA A 198 3.12 -10.36 8.38
C ALA A 198 2.74 -11.25 9.58
N GLN A 199 2.22 -12.44 9.32
CA GLN A 199 1.88 -13.42 10.37
C GLN A 199 3.13 -13.93 11.11
N GLU A 200 4.23 -14.20 10.40
CA GLU A 200 5.51 -14.62 11.00
C GLU A 200 6.06 -13.57 11.97
N ILE A 201 5.94 -12.28 11.61
CA ILE A 201 6.32 -11.15 12.47
C ILE A 201 5.41 -11.04 13.70
N GLY A 202 4.19 -11.58 13.63
CA GLY A 202 3.24 -11.60 14.73
C GLY A 202 2.18 -10.51 14.64
N THR A 203 1.84 -10.01 13.44
CA THR A 203 0.77 -9.02 13.28
C THR A 203 -0.62 -9.60 13.56
N ARG A 204 -1.56 -8.76 14.05
CA ARG A 204 -2.93 -9.16 14.43
C ARG A 204 -4.02 -8.50 13.58
N SER A 205 -3.69 -7.38 12.96
CA SER A 205 -4.63 -6.52 12.24
C SER A 205 -4.23 -6.30 10.78
N THR A 206 -3.09 -6.88 10.35
CA THR A 206 -2.55 -6.66 9.02
C THR A 206 -3.06 -7.70 8.04
N VAL A 207 -3.74 -7.23 7.00
CA VAL A 207 -4.09 -7.97 5.79
C VAL A 207 -3.64 -7.14 4.61
N ALA A 208 -2.68 -7.65 3.85
CA ALA A 208 -2.30 -7.05 2.58
C ALA A 208 -3.24 -7.60 1.48
N ALA A 209 -4.12 -6.77 0.96
CA ALA A 209 -4.92 -7.07 -0.23
C ALA A 209 -4.20 -6.63 -1.52
N SER A 210 -3.15 -5.81 -1.37
CA SER A 210 -2.19 -5.43 -2.40
C SER A 210 -0.79 -5.38 -1.77
N TYR A 211 0.21 -5.92 -2.44
CA TYR A 211 1.61 -5.84 -1.99
C TYR A 211 2.25 -4.47 -2.23
N SER A 212 1.66 -3.64 -3.08
CA SER A 212 2.10 -2.26 -3.36
C SER A 212 1.50 -1.22 -2.41
N GLY A 213 0.40 -1.57 -1.73
CA GLY A 213 -0.33 -0.67 -0.84
C GLY A 213 -1.40 0.17 -1.54
N LEU A 214 -1.73 -0.12 -2.80
CA LEU A 214 -2.96 0.41 -3.41
C LEU A 214 -4.17 -0.14 -2.67
N ASP A 215 -5.19 0.68 -2.52
CA ASP A 215 -6.41 0.33 -1.80
C ASP A 215 -7.13 -0.83 -2.51
N ALA A 216 -7.55 -1.81 -1.71
CA ALA A 216 -8.28 -2.97 -2.17
C ALA A 216 -9.13 -3.53 -1.03
N ALA A 217 -10.24 -4.16 -1.37
CA ALA A 217 -11.17 -4.71 -0.39
C ALA A 217 -10.48 -5.64 0.61
N GLY A 218 -10.64 -5.38 1.90
CA GLY A 218 -10.03 -6.13 3.00
C GLY A 218 -8.64 -5.67 3.41
N MET A 219 -8.04 -4.65 2.74
CA MET A 219 -6.79 -4.05 3.15
C MET A 219 -6.90 -3.45 4.54
N SER A 220 -6.03 -3.86 5.45
CA SER A 220 -5.98 -3.28 6.80
C SER A 220 -4.60 -3.45 7.43
N THR A 221 -4.30 -2.57 8.39
CA THR A 221 -3.16 -2.68 9.31
C THR A 221 -3.47 -1.89 10.58
N SER A 222 -2.51 -1.87 11.53
CA SER A 222 -2.58 -1.03 12.73
C SER A 222 -1.22 -0.39 13.02
N ALA A 223 -1.19 0.64 13.85
CA ALA A 223 0.06 1.28 14.25
C ALA A 223 1.00 0.32 14.99
N ALA A 224 0.45 -0.57 15.81
CA ALA A 224 1.21 -1.62 16.47
C ALA A 224 1.82 -2.62 15.48
N ASP A 225 1.02 -3.11 14.53
CA ASP A 225 1.49 -4.06 13.52
C ASP A 225 2.59 -3.46 12.62
N ILE A 226 2.39 -2.23 12.16
CA ILE A 226 3.41 -1.54 11.36
C ILE A 226 4.69 -1.33 12.20
N SER A 227 4.56 -1.04 13.50
CA SER A 227 5.74 -0.92 14.38
C SER A 227 6.50 -2.25 14.51
N LEU A 228 5.81 -3.40 14.57
CA LEU A 228 6.43 -4.72 14.55
C LEU A 228 7.12 -4.99 13.20
N ILE A 229 6.45 -4.69 12.09
CA ILE A 229 6.97 -4.87 10.73
C ILE A 229 8.25 -4.06 10.53
N TYR A 230 8.26 -2.78 10.92
CA TYR A 230 9.43 -1.93 10.72
C TYR A 230 10.55 -2.21 11.71
N ARG A 231 10.25 -2.68 12.93
CA ARG A 231 11.30 -3.22 13.83
C ARG A 231 12.01 -4.40 13.17
N ALA A 232 11.27 -5.33 12.58
CA ALA A 232 11.85 -6.45 11.83
C ALA A 232 12.61 -5.97 10.58
N ALA A 233 12.08 -4.97 9.86
CA ALA A 233 12.72 -4.42 8.67
C ALA A 233 14.03 -3.70 9.00
N PHE A 234 14.07 -2.85 10.03
CA PHE A 234 15.30 -2.18 10.46
C PHE A 234 16.34 -3.11 11.13
N ALA A 235 15.94 -4.31 11.54
CA ALA A 235 16.87 -5.36 11.96
C ALA A 235 17.55 -6.07 10.78
N ASN A 236 17.07 -5.87 9.54
CA ASN A 236 17.67 -6.38 8.33
C ASN A 236 18.64 -5.34 7.74
N ASP A 237 19.94 -5.68 7.68
CA ASP A 237 20.99 -4.76 7.22
C ASP A 237 20.77 -4.22 5.81
N THR A 238 20.20 -5.01 4.90
CA THR A 238 19.91 -4.59 3.53
C THR A 238 18.80 -3.55 3.49
N PHE A 239 17.71 -3.78 4.21
CA PHE A 239 16.62 -2.83 4.32
C PHE A 239 17.10 -1.51 4.96
N ALA A 240 17.75 -1.60 6.12
CA ALA A 240 18.26 -0.44 6.86
C ALA A 240 19.20 0.42 5.99
N ARG A 241 20.13 -0.21 5.27
CA ARG A 241 21.05 0.48 4.36
C ARG A 241 20.33 1.18 3.22
N ILE A 242 19.32 0.55 2.59
CA ILE A 242 18.60 1.15 1.47
C ILE A 242 17.81 2.37 1.92
N VAL A 243 17.07 2.30 3.03
CA VAL A 243 16.26 3.42 3.51
C VAL A 243 17.10 4.56 4.10
N ASP A 244 18.35 4.30 4.49
CA ASP A 244 19.36 5.28 4.96
C ASP A 244 20.26 5.76 3.80
N THR A 245 19.79 5.67 2.55
CA THR A 245 20.51 6.14 1.36
C THR A 245 19.81 7.37 0.80
N GLU A 246 20.57 8.45 0.57
CA GLU A 246 20.04 9.73 0.11
C GLU A 246 19.61 9.67 -1.36
N HIS A 247 20.51 9.19 -2.22
CA HIS A 247 20.23 8.98 -3.64
C HIS A 247 21.10 7.86 -4.23
N VAL A 248 20.70 7.33 -5.37
CA VAL A 248 21.44 6.35 -6.14
C VAL A 248 21.33 6.65 -7.63
N GLU A 249 22.33 6.23 -8.40
CA GLU A 249 22.23 6.19 -9.86
C GLU A 249 21.28 5.06 -10.27
N PHE A 250 20.11 5.42 -10.76
CA PHE A 250 19.12 4.46 -11.24
C PHE A 250 19.28 4.24 -12.74
N PRO A 251 19.36 2.98 -13.23
CA PRO A 251 19.62 2.71 -14.63
C PRO A 251 18.45 3.13 -15.53
N GLY A 252 18.78 3.63 -16.70
CA GLY A 252 17.82 3.83 -17.79
C GLY A 252 17.53 2.53 -18.54
N TRP A 253 16.74 2.64 -19.60
CA TRP A 253 16.41 1.52 -20.49
C TRP A 253 16.26 1.98 -21.94
N GLY A 254 16.55 1.12 -22.89
CA GLY A 254 16.53 1.47 -24.31
C GLY A 254 17.43 2.68 -24.61
N GLU A 255 16.86 3.77 -25.12
CA GLU A 255 17.54 5.06 -25.36
C GLU A 255 17.37 6.05 -24.18
N MET A 256 16.60 5.70 -23.17
CA MET A 256 16.40 6.54 -21.98
C MET A 256 17.63 6.44 -21.07
N PRO A 257 18.28 7.57 -20.72
CA PRO A 257 19.44 7.56 -19.84
C PRO A 257 19.04 7.21 -18.40
N GLY A 258 20.00 6.74 -17.60
CA GLY A 258 19.86 6.65 -16.16
C GLY A 258 19.72 8.03 -15.51
N TYR A 259 19.29 8.05 -14.27
CA TYR A 259 19.04 9.28 -13.50
C TYR A 259 19.32 9.07 -12.01
N GLU A 260 19.46 10.16 -11.26
CA GLU A 260 19.54 10.12 -9.80
C GLU A 260 18.17 9.86 -9.19
N LEU A 261 17.99 8.70 -8.54
CA LEU A 261 16.82 8.35 -7.76
C LEU A 261 17.02 8.83 -6.32
N TRP A 262 16.21 9.78 -5.88
CA TRP A 262 16.28 10.35 -4.55
C TRP A 262 15.31 9.66 -3.57
N ASN A 263 15.72 9.62 -2.30
CA ASN A 263 14.86 9.17 -1.22
C ASN A 263 13.74 10.19 -0.98
N ASP A 264 12.49 9.73 -0.89
CA ASP A 264 11.31 10.57 -0.69
C ASP A 264 10.97 10.80 0.80
N ASN A 265 11.74 10.21 1.72
CA ASN A 265 11.52 10.32 3.15
C ASN A 265 11.98 11.67 3.69
N GLY A 266 11.04 12.59 3.92
CA GLY A 266 11.34 13.95 4.37
C GLY A 266 12.00 14.01 5.76
N LEU A 267 11.74 13.05 6.66
CA LEU A 267 12.41 12.99 7.97
C LEU A 267 13.90 12.68 7.78
N PHE A 268 14.23 11.68 6.96
CA PHE A 268 15.60 11.31 6.63
C PHE A 268 16.39 12.49 6.02
N LEU A 269 15.75 13.22 5.10
CA LEU A 269 16.41 14.30 4.38
C LEU A 269 16.57 15.60 5.20
N ASN A 270 15.77 15.82 6.25
CA ASN A 270 15.71 17.08 6.96
C ASN A 270 16.04 16.99 8.45
N ASP A 271 16.07 15.80 9.06
CA ASP A 271 16.47 15.60 10.44
C ASP A 271 17.89 15.02 10.49
N PRO A 272 18.84 15.66 11.20
CA PRO A 272 20.23 15.18 11.28
C PRO A 272 20.37 13.79 11.95
N ASP A 273 19.37 13.38 12.73
CA ASP A 273 19.33 12.07 13.37
C ASP A 273 18.53 11.04 12.55
N GLY A 274 17.92 11.44 11.40
CA GLY A 274 17.08 10.60 10.54
C GLY A 274 17.84 9.43 9.96
N ILE A 275 17.26 8.22 10.04
CA ILE A 275 17.84 6.98 9.51
C ILE A 275 16.91 6.26 8.51
N GLY A 276 15.94 6.98 7.97
CA GLY A 276 15.05 6.48 6.91
C GLY A 276 13.68 6.03 7.40
N GLY A 277 13.02 5.25 6.57
CA GLY A 277 11.65 4.78 6.77
C GLY A 277 10.89 4.67 5.46
N LYS A 278 9.57 4.98 5.46
CA LYS A 278 8.76 4.91 4.25
C LYS A 278 7.57 5.88 4.29
N THR A 279 7.28 6.47 3.16
CA THR A 279 6.10 7.30 2.92
C THR A 279 4.94 6.46 2.36
N GLY A 280 3.71 6.91 2.54
CA GLY A 280 2.54 6.32 1.90
C GLY A 280 1.42 7.34 1.74
N TYR A 281 0.66 7.19 0.67
CA TYR A 281 -0.54 7.95 0.39
C TYR A 281 -1.45 7.19 -0.58
N THR A 282 -2.71 7.13 -0.25
CA THR A 282 -3.82 6.89 -1.16
C THR A 282 -4.96 7.81 -0.75
N GLU A 283 -5.97 7.96 -1.59
CA GLU A 283 -7.10 8.83 -1.24
C GLU A 283 -7.90 8.30 -0.05
N ASP A 284 -8.00 6.96 0.10
CA ASP A 284 -8.74 6.34 1.21
C ASP A 284 -7.88 6.07 2.45
N ALA A 285 -6.55 5.97 2.32
CA ALA A 285 -5.63 5.86 3.46
C ALA A 285 -5.23 7.22 4.04
N HIS A 286 -5.42 8.30 3.29
CA HIS A 286 -4.74 9.57 3.51
C HIS A 286 -3.22 9.39 3.58
N HIS A 287 -2.50 10.27 4.27
CA HIS A 287 -1.07 10.08 4.44
C HIS A 287 -0.78 9.05 5.53
N THR A 288 0.14 8.15 5.23
CA THR A 288 0.76 7.23 6.19
C THR A 288 2.26 7.44 6.18
N PHE A 289 2.91 7.20 7.29
CA PHE A 289 4.34 7.46 7.41
C PHE A 289 4.99 6.54 8.43
N VAL A 290 6.18 6.08 8.12
CA VAL A 290 7.12 5.53 9.09
C VAL A 290 8.45 6.26 8.92
N GLY A 291 8.97 6.75 10.03
CA GLY A 291 10.30 7.33 10.06
C GLY A 291 11.02 6.94 11.33
N ALA A 292 12.33 6.87 11.26
CA ALA A 292 13.17 6.56 12.41
C ALA A 292 14.33 7.54 12.54
N ILE A 293 14.77 7.73 13.79
CA ILE A 293 15.94 8.53 14.14
C ILE A 293 16.91 7.70 14.98
N ASN A 294 18.19 8.06 14.93
CA ASN A 294 19.24 7.55 15.81
C ASN A 294 19.85 8.71 16.61
N ARG A 295 19.27 8.97 17.78
CA ARG A 295 19.78 10.04 18.64
C ARG A 295 20.62 9.48 19.78
N ASN A 296 21.91 9.77 19.75
CA ASN A 296 22.88 9.30 20.76
C ASN A 296 22.91 7.77 20.92
N GLY A 297 22.71 7.01 19.84
CA GLY A 297 22.72 5.56 19.85
C GLY A 297 21.37 4.92 20.24
N ARG A 298 20.33 5.71 20.54
CA ARG A 298 18.97 5.23 20.72
C ARG A 298 18.19 5.37 19.42
N ARG A 299 17.74 4.24 18.86
CA ARG A 299 16.98 4.21 17.60
C ARG A 299 15.49 4.16 17.89
N LEU A 300 14.80 5.26 17.62
CA LEU A 300 13.34 5.36 17.76
C LEU A 300 12.67 5.40 16.40
N GLN A 301 11.53 4.73 16.27
CA GLN A 301 10.64 4.84 15.12
C GLN A 301 9.32 5.49 15.51
N ALA A 302 8.71 6.23 14.58
CA ALA A 302 7.34 6.70 14.65
C ALA A 302 6.54 6.18 13.46
N VAL A 303 5.39 5.59 13.74
CA VAL A 303 4.38 5.14 12.78
C VAL A 303 3.21 6.09 12.86
N LEU A 304 2.73 6.61 11.73
CA LEU A 304 1.52 7.41 11.61
C LEU A 304 0.60 6.78 10.57
N LEU A 305 -0.67 6.63 10.92
CA LEU A 305 -1.73 6.15 10.03
C LEU A 305 -2.86 7.18 9.96
N ASP A 306 -3.44 7.32 8.79
CA ASP A 306 -4.53 8.24 8.52
C ASP A 306 -4.23 9.64 9.06
N THR A 307 -3.21 10.30 8.52
CA THR A 307 -2.92 11.71 8.80
C THR A 307 -3.14 12.60 7.59
N THR A 308 -3.37 13.90 7.84
CA THR A 308 -3.57 14.90 6.81
C THR A 308 -2.49 15.97 6.88
N VAL A 309 -2.38 16.77 5.81
CA VAL A 309 -1.34 17.80 5.66
C VAL A 309 -1.92 19.20 5.45
N GLU A 310 -3.24 19.34 5.41
CA GLU A 310 -3.94 20.58 5.09
C GLU A 310 -3.72 21.68 6.14
N HIS A 311 -3.38 21.31 7.37
CA HIS A 311 -3.03 22.25 8.45
C HIS A 311 -1.58 22.79 8.36
N GLY A 312 -0.82 22.40 7.32
CA GLY A 312 0.50 22.96 7.00
C GLY A 312 1.69 22.11 7.44
N PHE A 313 1.47 20.99 8.18
CA PHE A 313 2.53 20.07 8.58
C PHE A 313 2.44 18.76 7.81
N ARG A 314 3.52 18.38 7.15
CA ARG A 314 3.62 17.09 6.43
C ARG A 314 3.66 15.91 7.41
N ALA A 315 3.37 14.72 6.94
CA ALA A 315 3.38 13.51 7.78
C ALA A 315 4.74 13.29 8.46
N TRP A 316 5.85 13.56 7.78
CA TRP A 316 7.19 13.42 8.35
C TRP A 316 7.48 14.48 9.46
N GLU A 317 6.94 15.70 9.36
CA GLU A 317 7.08 16.73 10.39
C GLU A 317 6.28 16.35 11.65
N GLN A 318 5.10 15.75 11.48
CA GLN A 318 4.32 15.21 12.59
C GLN A 318 5.07 14.05 13.29
N ALA A 319 5.68 13.13 12.49
CA ALA A 319 6.54 12.07 13.03
C ALA A 319 7.76 12.63 13.79
N GLN A 320 8.40 13.66 13.26
CA GLN A 320 9.52 14.33 13.90
C GLN A 320 9.13 14.91 15.27
N MET A 321 7.94 15.56 15.36
CA MET A 321 7.43 16.08 16.64
C MET A 321 7.29 14.96 17.69
N LEU A 322 6.75 13.80 17.29
CA LEU A 322 6.59 12.64 18.17
C LEU A 322 7.95 12.07 18.58
N LEU A 323 8.87 11.88 17.62
CA LEU A 323 10.20 11.32 17.86
C LEU A 323 11.07 12.20 18.78
N HIS A 324 11.02 13.51 18.57
CA HIS A 324 11.78 14.46 19.40
C HIS A 324 11.26 14.46 20.84
N GLU A 325 9.94 14.53 21.05
CA GLU A 325 9.35 14.44 22.40
C GLU A 325 9.66 13.08 23.06
N ALA A 326 9.57 11.98 22.29
CA ALA A 326 9.89 10.65 22.80
C ALA A 326 11.37 10.47 23.15
N SER A 327 12.27 11.19 22.49
CA SER A 327 13.71 11.15 22.80
C SER A 327 14.04 11.68 24.19
N ASP A 328 13.19 12.56 24.74
CA ASP A 328 13.33 13.12 26.08
C ASP A 328 12.82 12.17 27.18
N VAL A 329 12.08 11.11 26.82
CA VAL A 329 11.65 10.06 27.73
C VAL A 329 12.81 9.11 28.00
N ARG A 330 13.14 8.88 29.27
CA ARG A 330 14.24 7.98 29.64
C ARG A 330 13.93 6.54 29.24
N PRO A 331 14.92 5.76 28.78
CA PRO A 331 14.75 4.34 28.57
C PRO A 331 14.20 3.65 29.84
N GLY A 332 13.14 2.85 29.66
CA GLY A 332 12.42 2.15 30.72
C GLY A 332 11.25 2.93 31.33
N ASP A 333 11.03 4.21 30.96
CA ASP A 333 9.89 5.02 31.40
C ASP A 333 8.73 5.01 30.38
N GLY A 334 8.76 4.14 29.36
CA GLY A 334 7.70 3.97 28.35
C GLY A 334 6.41 3.36 28.91
N VAL A 335 5.44 3.13 28.04
CA VAL A 335 4.08 2.70 28.43
C VAL A 335 3.80 1.22 28.13
N GLY A 336 4.74 0.48 27.52
CA GLY A 336 4.55 -0.92 27.17
C GLY A 336 5.70 -1.47 26.32
N HIS A 337 5.47 -2.63 25.74
CA HIS A 337 6.43 -3.31 24.87
C HIS A 337 5.77 -3.86 23.63
N LEU A 338 6.43 -3.81 22.48
CA LEU A 338 5.91 -4.30 21.21
C LEU A 338 5.54 -5.78 21.25
N ASP A 339 6.23 -6.59 22.04
CA ASP A 339 5.94 -8.01 22.19
C ASP A 339 4.55 -8.28 22.81
N ASP A 340 3.98 -7.31 23.57
CA ASP A 340 2.62 -7.40 24.11
C ASP A 340 1.56 -7.29 23.02
N PHE A 341 1.93 -6.69 21.88
CA PHE A 341 1.08 -6.51 20.71
C PHE A 341 1.23 -7.63 19.68
N ALA A 342 2.30 -8.40 19.73
CA ALA A 342 2.50 -9.51 18.81
C ALA A 342 1.52 -10.65 19.09
N ALA A 343 1.04 -11.31 18.01
CA ALA A 343 0.35 -12.57 18.14
C ALA A 343 1.30 -13.58 18.82
N GLY A 344 0.81 -14.24 19.85
CA GLY A 344 1.57 -15.33 20.47
C GLY A 344 1.95 -16.35 19.41
N LYS A 345 3.20 -16.80 19.39
CA LYS A 345 3.54 -18.03 18.67
C LYS A 345 2.73 -19.12 19.37
N GLU A 346 1.68 -19.64 18.70
CA GLU A 346 1.03 -20.85 19.17
C GLU A 346 2.12 -21.91 19.26
N GLU A 347 2.53 -22.27 20.48
CA GLU A 347 3.24 -23.51 20.68
C GLU A 347 2.29 -24.60 20.17
N PRO A 348 2.75 -25.56 19.32
CA PRO A 348 1.90 -26.63 18.85
C PRO A 348 1.31 -27.30 20.09
N SER A 349 -0.01 -27.16 20.26
CA SER A 349 -0.72 -27.81 21.38
C SER A 349 -0.55 -29.30 21.25
N GLU A 350 0.32 -29.87 22.06
CA GLU A 350 0.56 -31.33 22.19
C GLU A 350 -0.69 -32.09 22.70
N SER A 351 -1.82 -31.40 22.87
CA SER A 351 -3.07 -31.91 23.46
C SER A 351 -4.06 -32.55 22.48
N ALA A 352 -3.73 -32.70 21.18
CA ALA A 352 -4.65 -33.29 20.19
C ALA A 352 -4.36 -34.77 19.82
N LEU A 353 -3.52 -35.50 20.58
CA LEU A 353 -3.18 -36.90 20.28
C LEU A 353 -3.57 -37.88 21.40
N THR A 354 -4.82 -37.80 21.88
CA THR A 354 -5.40 -38.97 22.58
C THR A 354 -6.93 -38.98 22.47
N SER A 355 -7.43 -39.44 21.34
CA SER A 355 -8.76 -40.05 21.29
C SER A 355 -8.67 -41.37 20.50
N PRO A 356 -9.11 -42.49 21.08
CA PRO A 356 -9.01 -43.77 20.42
C PRO A 356 -10.00 -43.89 19.27
N VAL A 357 -9.51 -44.30 18.12
CA VAL A 357 -10.29 -44.67 16.94
C VAL A 357 -11.11 -45.91 17.21
N PRO A 358 -12.44 -45.92 17.01
CA PRO A 358 -13.21 -47.15 16.94
C PRO A 358 -12.99 -47.79 15.55
N THR A 359 -12.43 -48.97 15.56
CA THR A 359 -12.34 -49.84 14.41
C THR A 359 -13.71 -50.46 14.08
N THR A 360 -14.20 -50.27 12.86
CA THR A 360 -15.23 -51.11 12.26
C THR A 360 -14.83 -51.53 10.84
N PRO A 361 -15.08 -52.79 10.44
CA PRO A 361 -14.40 -53.42 9.31
C PRO A 361 -15.00 -53.09 7.94
N SER A 362 -14.13 -53.03 6.93
CA SER A 362 -14.40 -52.91 5.52
C SER A 362 -15.24 -54.04 4.92
N ALA A 363 -16.08 -53.69 3.98
CA ALA A 363 -16.49 -54.58 2.88
C ALA A 363 -16.33 -53.82 1.54
N PRO A 364 -15.98 -54.52 0.46
CA PRO A 364 -15.51 -53.92 -0.76
C PRO A 364 -16.67 -53.60 -1.72
N ALA A 365 -16.59 -52.48 -2.46
CA ALA A 365 -17.46 -52.23 -3.58
C ALA A 365 -16.65 -51.82 -4.83
N THR A 366 -16.99 -52.50 -5.87
CA THR A 366 -16.48 -52.59 -7.22
C THR A 366 -16.58 -51.27 -7.99
N SER A 367 -15.63 -51.10 -8.91
CA SER A 367 -15.51 -50.12 -9.96
C SER A 367 -16.64 -50.13 -10.96
N GLU A 368 -17.05 -48.94 -11.46
CA GLU A 368 -17.40 -48.80 -12.89
C GLU A 368 -17.12 -47.35 -13.34
N ALA A 369 -16.35 -47.25 -14.38
CA ALA A 369 -16.02 -46.00 -15.09
C ALA A 369 -17.10 -45.71 -16.10
N THR A 370 -17.50 -44.41 -16.19
CA THR A 370 -18.18 -43.93 -17.39
C THR A 370 -17.63 -42.57 -17.78
N ALA A 371 -17.01 -42.53 -18.95
CA ALA A 371 -16.54 -41.33 -19.61
C ALA A 371 -17.73 -40.59 -20.22
N GLY A 372 -17.79 -39.29 -19.95
CA GLY A 372 -18.73 -38.37 -20.61
C GLY A 372 -17.97 -37.14 -21.11
N SER A 373 -17.69 -37.11 -22.41
CA SER A 373 -17.16 -35.94 -23.10
C SER A 373 -18.27 -34.93 -23.34
N SER A 374 -18.09 -33.68 -22.90
CA SER A 374 -18.88 -32.53 -23.34
C SER A 374 -17.98 -31.47 -23.93
N SER A 375 -18.07 -31.31 -25.23
CA SER A 375 -17.47 -30.23 -26.03
C SER A 375 -18.15 -28.89 -25.71
N PHE A 376 -17.39 -27.88 -25.25
CA PHE A 376 -17.87 -26.51 -25.24
C PHE A 376 -17.42 -25.76 -26.49
N GLY A 377 -18.41 -25.27 -27.22
CA GLY A 377 -18.24 -24.48 -28.45
C GLY A 377 -17.76 -23.06 -28.12
N ASN A 378 -16.77 -22.65 -28.87
CA ASN A 378 -16.14 -21.34 -28.87
C ASN A 378 -17.02 -20.30 -29.60
N SER A 379 -17.56 -19.29 -28.89
CA SER A 379 -18.33 -18.17 -29.47
C SER A 379 -17.86 -16.81 -28.98
N GLN A 380 -16.58 -16.45 -29.23
CA GLN A 380 -16.05 -15.11 -28.89
C GLN A 380 -15.26 -14.43 -30.04
N GLY A 381 -15.56 -14.75 -31.31
CA GLY A 381 -14.82 -14.21 -32.46
C GLY A 381 -15.24 -12.84 -32.98
N TRP A 382 -16.40 -12.28 -32.61
CA TRP A 382 -16.94 -11.08 -33.28
C TRP A 382 -16.74 -9.75 -32.53
N ILE A 383 -16.54 -9.78 -31.24
CA ILE A 383 -16.31 -8.58 -30.43
C ILE A 383 -14.96 -7.95 -30.75
N GLY A 384 -13.91 -8.75 -31.00
CA GLY A 384 -12.59 -8.25 -31.39
C GLY A 384 -12.59 -7.43 -32.69
N TRP A 385 -13.44 -7.76 -33.64
CA TRP A 385 -13.53 -7.03 -34.92
C TRP A 385 -14.23 -5.69 -34.78
N LEU A 386 -15.16 -5.52 -33.84
CA LEU A 386 -15.82 -4.24 -33.57
C LEU A 386 -14.86 -3.22 -32.91
N VAL A 387 -14.01 -3.67 -32.01
CA VAL A 387 -13.01 -2.78 -31.35
C VAL A 387 -11.95 -2.33 -32.36
N ALA A 388 -11.45 -3.24 -33.20
CA ALA A 388 -10.48 -2.91 -34.24
C ALA A 388 -11.05 -1.92 -35.29
N GLY A 389 -12.33 -2.04 -35.63
CA GLY A 389 -13.01 -1.09 -36.52
C GLY A 389 -13.14 0.31 -35.97
N LEU A 390 -13.43 0.43 -34.67
CA LEU A 390 -13.58 1.71 -33.99
C LEU A 390 -12.25 2.48 -33.86
N VAL A 391 -11.16 1.76 -33.56
CA VAL A 391 -9.81 2.34 -33.48
C VAL A 391 -9.34 2.84 -34.84
N ALA A 392 -9.58 2.07 -35.92
CA ALA A 392 -9.22 2.50 -37.27
C ALA A 392 -9.98 3.75 -37.70
N LEU A 393 -11.26 3.89 -37.34
CA LEU A 393 -12.07 5.07 -37.63
C LEU A 393 -11.55 6.31 -36.90
N LEU A 394 -11.15 6.15 -35.65
CA LEU A 394 -10.59 7.25 -34.82
C LEU A 394 -9.27 7.78 -35.42
N VAL A 395 -8.40 6.90 -35.87
CA VAL A 395 -7.12 7.28 -36.51
C VAL A 395 -7.35 8.04 -37.79
N VAL A 396 -8.33 7.62 -38.63
CA VAL A 396 -8.68 8.35 -39.87
C VAL A 396 -9.24 9.74 -39.57
N VAL A 397 -10.08 9.89 -38.53
CA VAL A 397 -10.62 11.19 -38.14
C VAL A 397 -9.52 12.14 -37.64
N ILE A 398 -8.57 11.64 -36.83
CA ILE A 398 -7.44 12.44 -36.34
C ILE A 398 -6.52 12.86 -37.50
N ALA A 399 -6.23 11.95 -38.44
CA ALA A 399 -5.40 12.25 -39.59
C ALA A 399 -6.03 13.31 -40.52
N THR A 400 -7.34 13.22 -40.78
CA THR A 400 -8.07 14.21 -41.60
C THR A 400 -8.13 15.58 -40.90
N PHE A 401 -8.32 15.60 -39.59
CA PHE A 401 -8.32 16.87 -38.83
C PHE A 401 -6.94 17.55 -38.80
N SER A 402 -5.87 16.74 -38.77
CA SER A 402 -4.49 17.23 -38.85
C SER A 402 -4.13 17.80 -40.23
N LEU A 403 -4.67 17.24 -41.29
CA LEU A 403 -4.48 17.70 -42.67
C LEU A 403 -5.27 18.98 -42.98
N LEU A 404 -6.41 19.19 -42.32
CA LEU A 404 -7.23 20.40 -42.50
C LEU A 404 -6.74 21.62 -41.68
N ARG A 405 -5.80 21.40 -40.76
CA ARG A 405 -5.16 22.47 -39.98
C ARG A 405 -3.80 22.92 -40.49
N ARG A 406 -3.33 22.41 -41.63
CA ARG A 406 -2.18 22.89 -42.38
C ARG A 406 -2.69 23.67 -43.58
#